data_16238db76977d5c67487b515fb893fdc
#
_entry.id   16238db76977d5c67487b515fb893fdc
#
_cell.length_a   1.000
_cell.length_b   1.000
_cell.length_c   1.000
_cell.angle_alpha   90.00
_cell.angle_beta   90.00
_cell.angle_gamma   90.00
#
_symmetry.space_group_name_H-M   'P 1'
#
loop_
_entity.id
_entity.type
_entity.pdbx_description
1 polymer ?
#
loop_
_entity_poly.entity_id
_entity_poly.type
_entity_poly.pdbx_seq_one_letter_code
_entity_poly.pdbx_strand_id
1 'polypeptide(L)'
;MSEQAVRPVRVLRVSDGIGTEADDHVAAEEPLEVRVNNAPFAVIMRTPGQDIPLTAGFLLAEDVVRTAGEIAAIECCDDVEDEARGNVLNVTVTGDAAARVHERIGERRQIITTAACGLCGRRTIESIRARISSVGGHWSVPAGVVTGLPGALRAAQSAFDRTGGIHASALCDLQGRVRFAA
;
A
#
# COMPACT_ATOMS: atom_id res chain seq x y z
N MET A 1 14.03 0.15 6.03
CA MET A 1 12.79 -0.45 6.57
C MET A 1 12.84 -0.39 8.07
N SER A 2 11.74 0.00 8.70
CA SER A 2 11.67 0.16 10.16
C SER A 2 11.73 -1.20 10.86
N GLU A 3 12.29 -1.25 12.07
CA GLU A 3 12.22 -2.42 12.95
C GLU A 3 10.77 -2.87 13.22
N GLN A 4 9.81 -1.99 13.02
CA GLN A 4 8.38 -2.23 13.18
C GLN A 4 7.78 -3.18 12.13
N ALA A 5 8.44 -3.38 10.99
CA ALA A 5 7.95 -4.22 9.90
C ALA A 5 8.04 -5.73 10.18
N VAL A 6 8.85 -6.13 11.16
CA VAL A 6 9.15 -7.55 11.46
C VAL A 6 9.05 -7.78 12.95
N ARG A 7 8.28 -8.79 13.35
CA ARG A 7 8.11 -9.17 14.77
C ARG A 7 8.69 -10.55 15.03
N PRO A 8 9.48 -10.74 16.10
CA PRO A 8 9.87 -12.06 16.55
C PRO A 8 8.67 -12.78 17.16
N VAL A 9 8.55 -14.06 16.86
CA VAL A 9 7.51 -14.93 17.41
C VAL A 9 8.08 -16.28 17.78
N ARG A 10 7.44 -16.97 18.76
CA ARG A 10 7.68 -18.38 19.02
C ARG A 10 6.67 -19.20 18.22
N VAL A 11 7.17 -20.19 17.51
CA VAL A 11 6.37 -21.09 16.68
C VAL A 11 6.59 -22.54 17.06
N LEU A 12 5.58 -23.37 16.86
CA LEU A 12 5.71 -24.82 16.91
C LEU A 12 5.85 -25.33 15.49
N ARG A 13 7.05 -25.80 15.14
CA ARG A 13 7.29 -26.48 13.87
C ARG A 13 6.96 -27.94 14.00
N VAL A 14 6.06 -28.43 13.16
CA VAL A 14 5.67 -29.85 13.14
C VAL A 14 6.23 -30.48 11.87
N SER A 15 7.09 -31.49 12.03
CA SER A 15 7.61 -32.30 10.95
C SER A 15 7.49 -33.77 11.34
N ASP A 16 6.91 -34.59 10.46
CA ASP A 16 6.70 -36.04 10.70
C ASP A 16 5.97 -36.35 12.00
N GLY A 17 5.03 -35.48 12.42
CA GLY A 17 4.27 -35.63 13.65
C GLY A 17 5.01 -35.21 14.92
N ILE A 18 6.26 -34.73 14.81
CA ILE A 18 7.06 -34.26 15.95
C ILE A 18 7.01 -32.74 15.99
N GLY A 19 6.57 -32.19 17.11
CA GLY A 19 6.54 -30.74 17.37
C GLY A 19 7.84 -30.27 18.02
N THR A 20 8.45 -29.22 17.49
CA THR A 20 9.64 -28.55 18.05
C THR A 20 9.38 -27.05 18.15
N GLU A 21 9.57 -26.47 19.34
CA GLU A 21 9.53 -25.03 19.51
C GLU A 21 10.75 -24.37 18.84
N ALA A 22 10.52 -23.26 18.12
CA ALA A 22 11.56 -22.49 17.47
C ALA A 22 11.21 -20.99 17.51
N ASP A 23 12.23 -20.17 17.49
CA ASP A 23 12.07 -18.72 17.23
C ASP A 23 11.97 -18.48 15.74
N ASP A 24 11.08 -17.59 15.34
CA ASP A 24 10.85 -17.20 13.96
C ASP A 24 10.50 -15.71 13.86
N HIS A 25 10.34 -15.20 12.65
CA HIS A 25 9.97 -13.82 12.39
C HIS A 25 8.77 -13.76 11.46
N VAL A 26 7.82 -12.88 11.79
CA VAL A 26 6.64 -12.62 10.95
C VAL A 26 6.61 -11.17 10.52
N ALA A 27 6.03 -10.92 9.35
CA ALA A 27 5.71 -9.56 8.94
C ALA A 27 4.63 -8.98 9.86
N ALA A 28 4.82 -7.76 10.33
CA ALA A 28 3.78 -7.04 11.04
C ALA A 28 2.73 -6.55 10.04
N GLU A 29 1.46 -6.73 10.39
CA GLU A 29 0.35 -6.16 9.65
C GLU A 29 -0.54 -5.40 10.62
N GLU A 30 -0.77 -4.12 10.35
CA GLU A 30 -1.52 -3.22 11.21
C GLU A 30 -2.46 -2.34 10.38
N PRO A 31 -3.61 -1.93 10.93
CA PRO A 31 -4.49 -0.98 10.28
C PRO A 31 -3.82 0.40 10.21
N LEU A 32 -4.06 1.12 9.13
CA LEU A 32 -3.74 2.54 8.96
C LEU A 32 -5.01 3.28 8.58
N GLU A 33 -5.44 4.19 9.45
CA GLU A 33 -6.54 5.11 9.14
C GLU A 33 -5.99 6.29 8.32
N VAL A 34 -6.56 6.48 7.14
CA VAL A 34 -6.29 7.63 6.29
C VAL A 34 -7.43 8.62 6.45
N ARG A 35 -7.10 9.81 6.90
CA ARG A 35 -8.00 10.99 6.90
C ARG A 35 -7.62 11.92 5.76
N VAL A 36 -8.60 12.59 5.19
CA VAL A 36 -8.37 13.63 4.20
C VAL A 36 -9.10 14.90 4.65
N ASN A 37 -8.36 15.99 4.81
CA ASN A 37 -8.84 17.24 5.38
C ASN A 37 -9.58 17.03 6.72
N ASN A 38 -9.00 16.25 7.61
CA ASN A 38 -9.49 15.82 8.93
C ASN A 38 -10.77 14.95 8.92
N ALA A 39 -11.25 14.54 7.75
CA ALA A 39 -12.39 13.62 7.65
C ALA A 39 -11.89 12.18 7.44
N PRO A 40 -12.42 11.17 8.16
CA PRO A 40 -12.11 9.77 7.90
C PRO A 40 -12.40 9.40 6.45
N PHE A 41 -11.41 8.79 5.78
CA PHE A 41 -11.51 8.41 4.37
C PHE A 41 -11.47 6.91 4.17
N ALA A 42 -10.49 6.22 4.75
CA ALA A 42 -10.34 4.76 4.62
C ALA A 42 -9.51 4.19 5.78
N VAL A 43 -9.67 2.90 6.03
CA VAL A 43 -8.73 2.08 6.80
C VAL A 43 -8.13 1.05 5.87
N ILE A 44 -6.82 0.98 5.82
CA ILE A 44 -6.07 0.03 5.00
C ILE A 44 -5.14 -0.79 5.89
N MET A 45 -5.00 -2.10 5.59
CA MET A 45 -4.00 -2.94 6.26
C MET A 45 -2.64 -2.70 5.61
N ARG A 46 -1.59 -2.59 6.42
CA ARG A 46 -0.24 -2.33 5.90
C ARG A 46 0.85 -2.95 6.77
N THR A 47 2.01 -3.18 6.20
CA THR A 47 3.26 -3.37 6.93
C THR A 47 3.81 -1.99 7.33
N PRO A 48 4.05 -1.71 8.62
CA PRO A 48 4.52 -0.40 9.08
C PRO A 48 5.86 0.02 8.46
N GLY A 49 6.02 1.34 8.24
CA GLY A 49 7.32 1.94 7.91
C GLY A 49 7.39 2.71 6.59
N GLN A 50 6.41 2.58 5.70
CA GLN A 50 6.31 3.38 4.48
C GLN A 50 4.92 4.05 4.37
N ASP A 51 4.39 4.53 5.46
CA ASP A 51 3.00 4.95 5.58
C ASP A 51 2.70 6.19 4.73
N ILE A 52 3.64 7.14 4.63
CA ILE A 52 3.48 8.35 3.81
C ILE A 52 3.42 8.00 2.30
N PRO A 53 4.40 7.28 1.70
CA PRO A 53 4.32 6.92 0.28
C PRO A 53 3.14 5.97 -0.01
N LEU A 54 2.79 5.07 0.90
CA LEU A 54 1.61 4.22 0.78
C LEU A 54 0.34 5.06 0.70
N THR A 55 0.17 6.01 1.60
CA THR A 55 -1.00 6.88 1.66
C THR A 55 -1.11 7.75 0.40
N ALA A 56 -0.02 8.34 -0.06
CA ALA A 56 0.00 9.12 -1.30
C ALA A 56 -0.37 8.25 -2.51
N GLY A 57 0.22 7.05 -2.62
CA GLY A 57 -0.09 6.10 -3.69
C GLY A 57 -1.54 5.60 -3.65
N PHE A 58 -2.08 5.36 -2.45
CA PHE A 58 -3.47 4.98 -2.25
C PHE A 58 -4.43 6.08 -2.75
N LEU A 59 -4.19 7.34 -2.37
CA LEU A 59 -5.03 8.45 -2.81
C LEU A 59 -4.94 8.69 -4.33
N LEU A 60 -3.78 8.46 -4.93
CA LEU A 60 -3.60 8.48 -6.39
C LEU A 60 -4.39 7.36 -7.06
N ALA A 61 -4.29 6.13 -6.57
CA ALA A 61 -5.02 4.97 -7.09
C ALA A 61 -6.55 5.12 -6.96
N GLU A 62 -7.01 5.86 -5.95
CA GLU A 62 -8.42 6.17 -5.74
C GLU A 62 -8.90 7.43 -6.48
N ASP A 63 -8.02 8.04 -7.30
CA ASP A 63 -8.31 9.26 -8.05
C ASP A 63 -8.77 10.45 -7.17
N VAL A 64 -8.31 10.46 -5.92
CA VAL A 64 -8.47 11.59 -5.01
C VAL A 64 -7.48 12.69 -5.37
N VAL A 65 -6.23 12.30 -5.60
CA VAL A 65 -5.18 13.17 -6.11
C VAL A 65 -4.70 12.66 -7.47
N ARG A 66 -4.25 13.55 -8.34
CA ARG A 66 -3.73 13.26 -9.67
C ARG A 66 -2.27 13.66 -9.84
N THR A 67 -1.83 14.58 -9.01
CA THR A 67 -0.45 15.07 -8.98
C THR A 67 0.02 15.25 -7.55
N ALA A 68 1.33 15.18 -7.33
CA ALA A 68 1.92 15.45 -6.02
C ALA A 68 1.63 16.88 -5.53
N GLY A 69 1.45 17.86 -6.43
CA GLY A 69 1.16 19.24 -6.07
C GLY A 69 -0.22 19.47 -5.46
N GLU A 70 -1.11 18.48 -5.53
CA GLU A 70 -2.42 18.53 -4.87
C GLU A 70 -2.36 18.10 -3.39
N ILE A 71 -1.24 17.53 -2.94
CA ILE A 71 -0.99 17.17 -1.54
C ILE A 71 -0.19 18.30 -0.91
N ALA A 72 -0.79 19.01 0.04
CA ALA A 72 -0.09 20.05 0.80
C ALA A 72 0.73 19.46 1.95
N ALA A 73 0.19 18.45 2.66
CA ALA A 73 0.85 17.77 3.76
C ALA A 73 0.30 16.35 3.96
N ILE A 74 1.15 15.47 4.52
CA ILE A 74 0.75 14.17 5.09
C ILE A 74 1.39 14.10 6.48
N GLU A 75 0.58 14.05 7.52
CA GLU A 75 1.01 14.18 8.91
C GLU A 75 0.39 13.08 9.78
N CYS A 76 1.16 12.60 10.77
CA CYS A 76 0.62 11.74 11.81
C CYS A 76 -0.34 12.54 12.69
N CYS A 77 -1.46 11.94 13.06
CA CYS A 77 -2.38 12.50 14.04
C CYS A 77 -1.97 12.01 15.43
N ASP A 78 -1.54 12.95 16.28
CA ASP A 78 -1.21 12.67 17.67
C ASP A 78 -2.42 12.81 18.62
N ASP A 79 -3.44 13.55 18.17
CA ASP A 79 -4.72 13.74 18.90
C ASP A 79 -5.69 12.60 18.57
N VAL A 80 -5.33 11.41 19.02
CA VAL A 80 -6.10 10.17 18.87
C VAL A 80 -5.94 9.31 20.12
N GLU A 81 -6.81 8.32 20.30
CA GLU A 81 -6.69 7.34 21.39
C GLU A 81 -5.35 6.60 21.32
N ASP A 82 -4.81 6.19 22.47
CA ASP A 82 -3.46 5.61 22.56
C ASP A 82 -3.28 4.38 21.66
N GLU A 83 -4.32 3.55 21.50
CA GLU A 83 -4.29 2.38 20.62
C GLU A 83 -4.18 2.73 19.12
N ALA A 84 -4.62 3.92 18.73
CA ALA A 84 -4.57 4.40 17.35
C ALA A 84 -3.31 5.22 17.05
N ARG A 85 -2.51 5.54 18.08
CA ARG A 85 -1.32 6.40 17.94
C ARG A 85 -0.31 5.77 16.98
N GLY A 86 0.13 6.57 15.99
CA GLY A 86 1.02 6.11 14.92
C GLY A 86 0.32 5.35 13.78
N ASN A 87 -0.99 5.13 13.90
CA ASN A 87 -1.81 4.42 12.91
C ASN A 87 -2.86 5.32 12.24
N VAL A 88 -2.73 6.64 12.39
CA VAL A 88 -3.64 7.62 11.76
C VAL A 88 -2.81 8.67 11.04
N LEU A 89 -3.04 8.81 9.73
CA LEU A 89 -2.46 9.88 8.92
C LEU A 89 -3.57 10.81 8.40
N ASN A 90 -3.33 12.11 8.54
CA ASN A 90 -4.16 13.13 7.91
C ASN A 90 -3.44 13.70 6.68
N VAL A 91 -4.14 13.71 5.55
CA VAL A 91 -3.67 14.29 4.29
C VAL A 91 -4.43 15.58 4.04
N THR A 92 -3.70 16.68 3.98
CA THR A 92 -4.26 17.96 3.56
C THR A 92 -4.12 18.06 2.04
N VAL A 93 -5.28 18.08 1.36
CA VAL A 93 -5.33 18.26 -0.10
C VAL A 93 -5.87 19.62 -0.46
N THR A 94 -5.44 20.14 -1.62
CA THR A 94 -5.75 21.47 -2.12
C THR A 94 -6.30 21.44 -3.54
N GLY A 95 -6.82 22.56 -4.00
CA GLY A 95 -7.31 22.70 -5.37
C GLY A 95 -8.47 21.75 -5.70
N ASP A 96 -8.46 21.21 -6.91
CA ASP A 96 -9.52 20.33 -7.40
C ASP A 96 -9.59 18.99 -6.63
N ALA A 97 -8.52 18.58 -5.97
CA ALA A 97 -8.52 17.38 -5.12
C ALA A 97 -9.52 17.49 -3.98
N ALA A 98 -9.69 18.69 -3.37
CA ALA A 98 -10.64 18.89 -2.30
C ALA A 98 -12.10 18.65 -2.75
N ALA A 99 -12.46 19.05 -3.96
CA ALA A 99 -13.77 18.76 -4.53
C ALA A 99 -13.99 17.26 -4.79
N ARG A 100 -12.96 16.59 -5.33
CA ARG A 100 -13.00 15.13 -5.56
C ARG A 100 -13.15 14.33 -4.27
N VAL A 101 -12.50 14.76 -3.18
CA VAL A 101 -12.67 14.13 -1.86
C VAL A 101 -14.13 14.09 -1.43
N HIS A 102 -14.81 15.22 -1.55
CA HIS A 102 -16.21 15.33 -1.12
C HIS A 102 -17.11 14.36 -1.91
N GLU A 103 -16.93 14.27 -3.21
CA GLU A 103 -17.63 13.34 -4.08
C GLU A 103 -17.33 11.87 -3.68
N ARG A 104 -16.06 11.54 -3.45
CA ARG A 104 -15.63 10.19 -3.08
C ARG A 104 -16.10 9.74 -1.71
N ILE A 105 -16.11 10.62 -0.72
CA ILE A 105 -16.66 10.32 0.62
C ILE A 105 -18.16 9.98 0.50
N GLY A 106 -18.90 10.72 -0.31
CA GLY A 106 -20.32 10.46 -0.56
C GLY A 106 -20.57 9.06 -1.18
N GLU A 107 -19.71 8.64 -2.10
CA GLU A 107 -19.78 7.32 -2.73
C GLU A 107 -19.39 6.17 -1.79
N ARG A 108 -18.52 6.43 -0.80
CA ARG A 108 -17.91 5.41 0.08
C ARG A 108 -18.66 5.13 1.38
N ARG A 109 -19.64 5.92 1.77
CA ARG A 109 -20.36 5.78 3.06
C ARG A 109 -20.95 4.40 3.36
N GLN A 110 -20.79 3.42 2.47
CA GLN A 110 -21.32 2.06 2.63
C GLN A 110 -20.30 0.93 2.40
N ILE A 111 -18.99 1.22 2.31
CA ILE A 111 -18.01 0.19 1.96
C ILE A 111 -16.86 0.17 2.97
N ILE A 112 -16.77 -0.90 3.75
CA ILE A 112 -15.55 -1.26 4.47
C ILE A 112 -14.53 -1.68 3.41
N THR A 113 -13.45 -0.92 3.27
CA THR A 113 -12.39 -1.25 2.31
C THR A 113 -11.56 -2.40 2.86
N THR A 114 -11.82 -3.62 2.41
CA THR A 114 -10.91 -4.73 2.65
C THR A 114 -9.71 -4.58 1.71
N ALA A 115 -8.51 -4.75 2.24
CA ALA A 115 -7.22 -4.47 1.62
C ALA A 115 -6.80 -5.46 0.52
N ALA A 116 -7.71 -6.03 -0.26
CA ALA A 116 -7.33 -6.98 -1.28
C ALA A 116 -6.83 -6.28 -2.57
N CYS A 117 -7.29 -6.41 -3.71
CA CYS A 117 -6.68 -6.03 -4.98
C CYS A 117 -6.96 -4.59 -5.47
N GLY A 118 -7.46 -3.68 -4.63
CA GLY A 118 -7.86 -2.32 -5.04
C GLY A 118 -9.10 -2.26 -5.96
N LEU A 119 -9.67 -3.42 -6.31
CA LEU A 119 -10.90 -3.53 -7.10
C LEU A 119 -12.13 -3.75 -6.21
N CYS A 120 -11.95 -4.31 -5.01
CA CYS A 120 -13.02 -4.51 -4.03
C CYS A 120 -13.45 -3.15 -3.46
N GLY A 121 -14.73 -2.85 -3.54
CA GLY A 121 -15.28 -1.56 -3.12
C GLY A 121 -15.73 -0.66 -4.28
N ARG A 122 -15.49 -1.04 -5.51
CA ARG A 122 -16.03 -0.34 -6.70
C ARG A 122 -17.41 -0.86 -7.03
N ARG A 123 -18.37 0.05 -7.20
CA ARG A 123 -19.78 -0.29 -7.34
C ARG A 123 -20.14 -0.85 -8.73
N THR A 124 -19.37 -0.53 -9.78
CA THR A 124 -19.68 -0.96 -11.16
C THR A 124 -18.41 -1.18 -12.00
N ILE A 125 -18.52 -2.02 -13.03
CA ILE A 125 -17.49 -2.21 -14.05
C ILE A 125 -17.19 -0.90 -14.78
N GLU A 126 -18.17 -0.04 -14.97
CA GLU A 126 -18.01 1.28 -15.58
C GLU A 126 -17.10 2.19 -14.76
N SER A 127 -17.21 2.16 -13.43
CA SER A 127 -16.33 2.94 -12.54
C SER A 127 -14.86 2.52 -12.63
N ILE A 128 -14.57 1.30 -13.04
CA ILE A 128 -13.22 0.82 -13.32
C ILE A 128 -12.77 1.34 -14.70
N ARG A 129 -13.59 1.19 -15.72
CA ARG A 129 -13.26 1.59 -17.11
C ARG A 129 -13.07 3.09 -17.27
N ALA A 130 -13.85 3.91 -16.59
CA ALA A 130 -13.77 5.37 -16.68
C ALA A 130 -12.42 5.95 -16.21
N ARG A 131 -11.60 5.15 -15.51
CA ARG A 131 -10.31 5.58 -14.96
C ARG A 131 -9.10 5.00 -15.70
N ILE A 132 -9.33 4.13 -16.67
CA ILE A 132 -8.26 3.49 -17.42
C ILE A 132 -8.11 4.22 -18.76
N SER A 133 -6.96 4.87 -18.94
CA SER A 133 -6.56 5.41 -20.24
C SER A 133 -5.73 4.37 -20.98
N SER A 134 -5.85 4.35 -22.30
CA SER A 134 -4.96 3.53 -23.13
C SER A 134 -3.51 3.99 -22.93
N VAL A 135 -2.62 3.04 -22.66
CA VAL A 135 -1.18 3.30 -22.63
C VAL A 135 -0.73 3.52 -24.07
N GLY A 136 -0.41 4.78 -24.40
CA GLY A 136 0.15 5.14 -25.70
C GLY A 136 1.64 4.81 -25.80
N GLY A 137 2.12 4.57 -27.01
CA GLY A 137 3.53 4.40 -27.30
C GLY A 137 3.88 3.03 -27.90
N HIS A 138 4.90 3.04 -28.76
CA HIS A 138 5.48 1.83 -29.37
C HIS A 138 6.78 1.49 -28.65
N TRP A 139 6.64 0.85 -27.48
CA TRP A 139 7.79 0.34 -26.74
C TRP A 139 7.67 -1.16 -26.53
N SER A 140 8.80 -1.83 -26.44
CA SER A 140 8.86 -3.27 -26.16
C SER A 140 9.94 -3.54 -25.13
N VAL A 141 9.74 -4.60 -24.39
CA VAL A 141 10.70 -5.11 -23.39
C VAL A 141 11.12 -6.50 -23.79
N PRO A 142 12.42 -6.82 -23.89
CA PRO A 142 12.87 -8.18 -24.16
C PRO A 142 12.34 -9.17 -23.11
N ALA A 143 11.96 -10.38 -23.54
CA ALA A 143 11.44 -11.41 -22.63
C ALA A 143 12.42 -11.72 -21.49
N GLY A 144 13.73 -11.73 -21.76
CA GLY A 144 14.76 -11.94 -20.74
C GLY A 144 14.76 -10.88 -19.63
N VAL A 145 14.39 -9.64 -19.96
CA VAL A 145 14.21 -8.59 -18.93
C VAL A 145 12.99 -8.94 -18.07
N VAL A 146 11.85 -9.25 -18.68
CA VAL A 146 10.62 -9.58 -17.97
C VAL A 146 10.81 -10.77 -17.02
N THR A 147 11.46 -11.82 -17.47
CA THR A 147 11.75 -13.01 -16.65
C THR A 147 12.73 -12.74 -15.51
N GLY A 148 13.54 -11.69 -15.60
CA GLY A 148 14.47 -11.25 -14.56
C GLY A 148 13.82 -10.38 -13.46
N LEU A 149 12.67 -9.76 -13.73
CA LEU A 149 12.02 -8.82 -12.79
C LEU A 149 11.70 -9.44 -11.41
N PRO A 150 11.20 -10.69 -11.28
CA PRO A 150 10.95 -11.27 -9.96
C PRO A 150 12.21 -11.36 -9.10
N GLY A 151 13.36 -11.70 -9.69
CA GLY A 151 14.64 -11.73 -8.99
C GLY A 151 15.09 -10.32 -8.54
N ALA A 152 14.93 -9.34 -9.42
CA ALA A 152 15.27 -7.95 -9.11
C ALA A 152 14.38 -7.38 -8.00
N LEU A 153 13.07 -7.68 -8.03
CA LEU A 153 12.14 -7.30 -6.96
C LEU A 153 12.51 -8.00 -5.65
N ARG A 154 12.81 -9.31 -5.69
CA ARG A 154 13.21 -10.08 -4.50
C ARG A 154 14.44 -9.47 -3.82
N ALA A 155 15.44 -9.05 -4.58
CA ALA A 155 16.64 -8.41 -4.05
C ALA A 155 16.38 -7.07 -3.34
N ALA A 156 15.25 -6.42 -3.66
CA ALA A 156 14.83 -5.18 -3.01
C ALA A 156 14.01 -5.41 -1.71
N GLN A 157 13.69 -6.66 -1.36
CA GLN A 157 12.78 -7.03 -0.27
C GLN A 157 13.49 -7.70 0.91
N SER A 158 14.29 -6.98 1.68
CA SER A 158 15.01 -7.53 2.83
C SER A 158 14.12 -8.11 3.94
N ALA A 159 12.89 -7.62 4.10
CA ALA A 159 11.93 -8.18 5.06
C ALA A 159 11.33 -9.49 4.58
N PHE A 160 11.15 -9.66 3.28
CA PHE A 160 10.69 -10.93 2.73
C PHE A 160 11.68 -12.06 3.03
N ASP A 161 12.99 -11.78 2.95
CA ASP A 161 14.02 -12.78 3.26
C ASP A 161 13.98 -13.26 4.71
N ARG A 162 13.50 -12.42 5.62
CA ARG A 162 13.37 -12.72 7.05
C ARG A 162 12.06 -13.38 7.42
N THR A 163 10.97 -13.07 6.72
CA THR A 163 9.60 -13.43 7.12
C THR A 163 8.88 -14.34 6.13
N GLY A 164 9.25 -14.30 4.85
CA GLY A 164 8.56 -15.01 3.78
C GLY A 164 7.13 -14.53 3.49
N GLY A 165 6.68 -13.46 4.12
CA GLY A 165 5.25 -13.09 4.19
C GLY A 165 4.90 -11.66 3.77
N ILE A 166 5.71 -11.00 2.95
CA ILE A 166 5.43 -9.62 2.49
C ILE A 166 5.09 -9.60 1.00
N HIS A 167 4.10 -8.79 0.63
CA HIS A 167 3.86 -8.40 -0.75
C HIS A 167 4.69 -7.17 -1.10
N ALA A 168 5.14 -7.07 -2.34
CA ALA A 168 5.78 -5.87 -2.84
C ALA A 168 5.44 -5.61 -4.30
N SER A 169 5.62 -4.35 -4.68
CA SER A 169 5.54 -3.87 -6.05
C SER A 169 6.77 -3.06 -6.39
N ALA A 170 7.20 -3.09 -7.65
CA ALA A 170 8.29 -2.25 -8.10
C ALA A 170 7.98 -1.56 -9.43
N LEU A 171 8.50 -0.34 -9.57
CA LEU A 171 8.63 0.34 -10.85
C LEU A 171 10.02 0.04 -11.40
N CYS A 172 10.07 -0.51 -12.60
CA CYS A 172 11.30 -0.85 -13.28
C CYS A 172 11.45 -0.05 -14.59
N ASP A 173 12.68 0.24 -14.98
CA ASP A 173 12.94 0.78 -16.31
C ASP A 173 12.91 -0.33 -17.39
N LEU A 174 13.03 0.06 -18.65
CA LEU A 174 13.01 -0.87 -19.79
C LEU A 174 14.20 -1.86 -19.82
N GLN A 175 15.20 -1.65 -18.98
CA GLN A 175 16.33 -2.54 -18.77
C GLN A 175 16.13 -3.47 -17.55
N GLY A 176 14.99 -3.38 -16.87
CA GLY A 176 14.65 -4.20 -15.70
C GLY A 176 15.27 -3.74 -14.39
N ARG A 177 15.87 -2.53 -14.35
CA ARG A 177 16.41 -1.97 -13.11
C ARG A 177 15.28 -1.43 -12.26
N VAL A 178 15.22 -1.84 -11.00
CA VAL A 178 14.26 -1.32 -10.02
C VAL A 178 14.57 0.16 -9.76
N ARG A 179 13.60 1.03 -10.02
CA ARG A 179 13.66 2.48 -9.76
C ARG A 179 12.99 2.85 -8.44
N PHE A 180 11.97 2.11 -8.08
CA PHE A 180 11.24 2.25 -6.83
C PHE A 180 10.68 0.88 -6.44
N ALA A 181 10.67 0.56 -5.16
CA ALA A 181 10.01 -0.62 -4.59
C ALA A 181 9.30 -0.25 -3.30
N ALA A 182 8.09 -0.80 -3.10
CA ALA A 182 7.27 -0.64 -1.91
C ALA A 182 6.61 -1.96 -1.54
#